data_741c88550dad789426d0c1cc7031b106
#
_entry.id   741c88550dad789426d0c1cc7031b106
#
_cell.length_a   1.000
_cell.length_b   1.000
_cell.length_c   1.000
_cell.angle_alpha   90.00
_cell.angle_beta   90.00
_cell.angle_gamma   90.00
#
_symmetry.space_group_name_H-M   'P 1'
#
loop_
_entity.id
_entity.type
_entity.pdbx_description
1 polymer ?
#
loop_
_entity_poly.entity_id
_entity_poly.type
_entity_poly.pdbx_seq_one_letter_code
_entity_poly.pdbx_strand_id
1 'polypeptide(L)'
;MDRATRFVVAWAFAGSEDAAAPQVVAQTRRRTAGQAGVSWLSDGRSVYRQAVKRVYRDAQRSGKRGRPRLVPTAGVGLTQAVKRRCRGRVVGVAVRCVLGSPIACLYVVHGERLNGVLRDRLNCLTRKTHAFAKRVCLWDAAVVLCVFERNWLRSHRCLRVRVDGLSDGRRYWRRSPAMAIGLTDHIWSWEEFLTYGHYHYSKG
;
A
#
# COMPACT_ATOMS: atom_id res chain seq x y z
N MET A 1 0.36 0.84 -1.25
CA MET A 1 1.76 1.11 -0.85
C MET A 1 1.95 2.60 -0.70
N ASP A 2 2.54 3.04 0.39
CA ASP A 2 2.97 4.43 0.54
C ASP A 2 4.14 4.74 -0.41
N ARG A 3 4.07 5.90 -1.03
CA ARG A 3 5.01 6.28 -2.07
C ARG A 3 6.35 6.75 -1.51
N ALA A 4 6.34 7.48 -0.41
CA ALA A 4 7.54 8.06 0.19
C ALA A 4 8.38 6.97 0.87
N THR A 5 7.76 6.16 1.70
CA THR A 5 8.42 5.13 2.53
C THR A 5 8.47 3.76 1.89
N ARG A 6 7.78 3.54 0.75
CA ARG A 6 7.64 2.22 0.10
C ARG A 6 6.93 1.17 0.95
N PHE A 7 6.36 1.56 2.07
CA PHE A 7 5.63 0.67 2.97
C PHE A 7 4.34 0.17 2.32
N VAL A 8 4.12 -1.13 2.31
CA VAL A 8 2.87 -1.73 1.82
C VAL A 8 1.84 -1.64 2.93
N VAL A 9 0.95 -0.66 2.82
CA VAL A 9 -0.05 -0.34 3.86
C VAL A 9 -1.16 -1.39 3.92
N ALA A 10 -1.63 -1.87 2.77
CA ALA A 10 -2.74 -2.80 2.69
C ALA A 10 -2.66 -3.68 1.45
N TRP A 11 -3.24 -4.85 1.53
CA TRP A 11 -3.45 -5.79 0.43
C TRP A 11 -4.79 -6.51 0.61
N ALA A 12 -5.32 -7.10 -0.44
CA ALA A 12 -6.51 -7.94 -0.35
C ALA A 12 -6.49 -9.03 -1.44
N PHE A 13 -7.05 -10.16 -1.09
CA PHE A 13 -7.36 -11.24 -2.02
C PHE A 13 -8.86 -11.33 -2.24
N ALA A 14 -9.26 -11.42 -3.49
CA ALA A 14 -10.64 -11.67 -3.88
C ALA A 14 -10.69 -12.31 -5.27
N GLY A 15 -11.81 -12.88 -5.63
CA GLY A 15 -12.03 -13.50 -6.95
C GLY A 15 -11.94 -12.51 -8.12
N SER A 16 -12.03 -11.20 -7.84
CA SER A 16 -11.88 -10.14 -8.84
C SER A 16 -11.27 -8.88 -8.23
N GLU A 17 -10.73 -8.01 -9.08
CA GLU A 17 -10.22 -6.70 -8.65
C GLU A 17 -11.35 -5.81 -8.13
N ASP A 18 -12.57 -5.96 -8.67
CA ASP A 18 -13.75 -5.20 -8.22
C ASP A 18 -14.14 -5.55 -6.78
N ALA A 19 -13.92 -6.79 -6.36
CA ALA A 19 -14.12 -7.24 -4.98
C ALA A 19 -12.93 -6.90 -4.06
N ALA A 20 -11.70 -6.90 -4.58
CA ALA A 20 -10.48 -6.62 -3.80
C ALA A 20 -10.29 -5.12 -3.52
N ALA A 21 -10.57 -4.24 -4.47
CA ALA A 21 -10.31 -2.82 -4.33
C ALA A 21 -11.02 -2.15 -3.15
N PRO A 22 -12.32 -2.41 -2.86
CA PRO A 22 -12.97 -1.88 -1.67
C PRO A 22 -12.31 -2.34 -0.37
N GLN A 23 -11.81 -3.58 -0.31
CA GLN A 23 -11.15 -4.14 0.87
C GLN A 23 -9.80 -3.45 1.11
N VAL A 24 -8.98 -3.26 0.07
CA VAL A 24 -7.72 -2.52 0.17
C VAL A 24 -7.95 -1.09 0.62
N VAL A 25 -8.96 -0.42 0.07
CA VAL A 25 -9.28 0.97 0.43
C VAL A 25 -9.76 1.06 1.88
N ALA A 26 -10.63 0.14 2.32
CA ALA A 26 -11.12 0.10 3.70
C ALA A 26 -10.00 -0.22 4.71
N GLN A 27 -9.11 -1.17 4.40
CA GLN A 27 -7.95 -1.47 5.23
C GLN A 27 -7.01 -0.27 5.32
N THR A 28 -6.75 0.41 4.20
CA THR A 28 -5.90 1.60 4.21
C THR A 28 -6.52 2.68 5.10
N ARG A 29 -7.82 2.97 4.97
CA ARG A 29 -8.50 3.94 5.83
C ARG A 29 -8.33 3.60 7.32
N ARG A 30 -8.49 2.34 7.70
CA ARG A 30 -8.31 1.90 9.11
C ARG A 30 -6.87 2.09 9.60
N ARG A 31 -5.88 1.73 8.77
CA ARG A 31 -4.46 1.80 9.12
C ARG A 31 -3.87 3.21 9.08
N THR A 32 -4.55 4.13 8.40
CA THR A 32 -4.17 5.55 8.35
C THR A 32 -5.15 6.43 9.13
N ALA A 33 -5.95 5.86 10.03
CA ALA A 33 -6.82 6.61 10.91
C ALA A 33 -5.99 7.57 11.77
N GLY A 34 -6.42 8.84 11.85
CA GLY A 34 -5.69 9.89 12.56
C GLY A 34 -4.66 10.66 11.74
N GLN A 35 -4.39 10.28 10.50
CA GLN A 35 -3.56 11.10 9.60
C GLN A 35 -4.38 12.25 8.99
N ALA A 36 -3.76 13.41 8.84
CA ALA A 36 -4.41 14.64 8.36
C ALA A 36 -4.94 14.55 6.92
N GLY A 37 -4.52 13.56 6.13
CA GLY A 37 -5.01 13.36 4.78
C GLY A 37 -4.38 12.15 4.10
N VAL A 38 -5.08 11.59 3.13
CA VAL A 38 -4.61 10.46 2.32
C VAL A 38 -4.80 10.77 0.85
N SER A 39 -3.71 10.83 0.11
CA SER A 39 -3.73 11.05 -1.33
C SER A 39 -3.54 9.74 -2.08
N TRP A 40 -4.57 9.32 -2.81
CA TRP A 40 -4.56 8.12 -3.63
C TRP A 40 -4.08 8.40 -5.04
N LEU A 41 -3.20 7.55 -5.52
CA LEU A 41 -2.83 7.48 -6.92
C LEU A 41 -3.16 6.08 -7.45
N SER A 42 -4.00 6.00 -8.46
CA SER A 42 -4.37 4.74 -9.11
C SER A 42 -4.24 4.84 -10.64
N ASP A 43 -4.33 3.71 -11.30
CA ASP A 43 -4.57 3.65 -12.73
C ASP A 43 -5.99 4.14 -13.08
N GLY A 44 -6.34 4.12 -14.37
CA GLY A 44 -7.62 4.62 -14.87
C GLY A 44 -8.84 3.75 -14.54
N ARG A 45 -8.71 2.66 -13.79
CA ARG A 45 -9.84 1.75 -13.50
C ARG A 45 -10.88 2.41 -12.60
N SER A 46 -12.14 2.24 -12.98
CA SER A 46 -13.28 2.86 -12.30
C SER A 46 -13.51 2.33 -10.88
N VAL A 47 -13.11 1.08 -10.62
CA VAL A 47 -13.30 0.42 -9.32
C VAL A 47 -12.64 1.18 -8.17
N TYR A 48 -11.42 1.68 -8.36
CA TYR A 48 -10.72 2.46 -7.32
C TYR A 48 -11.42 3.79 -7.04
N ARG A 49 -11.92 4.45 -8.09
CA ARG A 49 -12.72 5.68 -7.93
C ARG A 49 -13.98 5.44 -7.12
N GLN A 50 -14.70 4.35 -7.40
CA GLN A 50 -15.92 3.99 -6.68
C GLN A 50 -15.59 3.58 -5.23
N ALA A 51 -14.55 2.76 -5.02
CA ALA A 51 -14.12 2.31 -3.71
C ALA A 51 -13.72 3.49 -2.80
N VAL A 52 -12.87 4.40 -3.28
CA VAL A 52 -12.45 5.58 -2.50
C VAL A 52 -13.65 6.46 -2.16
N LYS A 53 -14.50 6.79 -3.14
CA LYS A 53 -15.72 7.60 -2.90
C LYS A 53 -16.69 6.94 -1.93
N ARG A 54 -16.76 5.61 -1.90
CA ARG A 54 -17.65 4.86 -1.00
C ARG A 54 -17.08 4.75 0.41
N VAL A 55 -15.79 4.49 0.54
CA VAL A 55 -15.14 4.23 1.81
C VAL A 55 -14.84 5.54 2.57
N TYR A 56 -14.32 6.56 1.90
CA TYR A 56 -13.96 7.83 2.54
C TYR A 56 -15.16 8.78 2.59
N ARG A 57 -16.10 8.47 3.48
CA ARG A 57 -17.29 9.30 3.79
C ARG A 57 -17.44 9.39 5.29
N ASP A 58 -17.73 10.59 5.76
CA ASP A 58 -18.01 10.88 7.16
C ASP A 58 -19.47 11.30 7.33
N ALA A 59 -20.06 10.91 8.46
CA ALA A 59 -21.42 11.25 8.79
C ALA A 59 -21.50 12.70 9.31
N GLN A 60 -22.14 13.58 8.56
CA GLN A 60 -22.40 14.95 8.97
C GLN A 60 -23.82 15.05 9.55
N ARG A 61 -23.91 15.34 10.85
CA ARG A 61 -25.18 15.58 11.53
C ARG A 61 -25.61 17.04 11.33
N SER A 62 -26.85 17.25 10.92
CA SER A 62 -27.43 18.58 10.73
C SER A 62 -28.25 19.06 11.94
N GLY A 63 -28.26 18.33 13.06
CA GLY A 63 -29.14 18.62 14.21
C GLY A 63 -30.60 18.20 14.01
N LYS A 64 -31.00 17.88 12.80
CA LYS A 64 -32.38 17.42 12.48
C LYS A 64 -32.52 15.92 12.72
N ARG A 65 -33.74 15.48 13.07
CA ARG A 65 -34.08 14.06 13.23
C ARG A 65 -33.95 13.35 11.88
N GLY A 66 -33.25 12.20 11.85
CA GLY A 66 -33.07 11.40 10.63
C GLY A 66 -31.65 10.88 10.46
N ARG A 67 -31.40 10.15 9.34
CA ARG A 67 -30.09 9.59 9.02
C ARG A 67 -29.11 10.73 8.67
N PRO A 68 -27.90 10.74 9.24
CA PRO A 68 -26.89 11.74 8.90
C PRO A 68 -26.52 11.69 7.41
N ARG A 69 -26.29 12.85 6.83
CA ARG A 69 -25.78 12.94 5.46
C ARG A 69 -24.32 12.44 5.41
N LEU A 70 -24.00 11.61 4.43
CA LEU A 70 -22.62 11.19 4.20
C LEU A 70 -21.92 12.20 3.27
N VAL A 71 -20.86 12.80 3.75
CA VAL A 71 -20.01 13.73 3.00
C VAL A 71 -18.63 13.13 2.76
N PRO A 72 -17.90 13.52 1.70
CA PRO A 72 -16.52 13.08 1.52
C PRO A 72 -15.66 13.46 2.72
N THR A 73 -14.80 12.53 3.17
CA THR A 73 -13.83 12.78 4.24
C THR A 73 -12.87 13.91 3.83
N ALA A 74 -12.69 14.91 4.70
CA ALA A 74 -11.78 16.02 4.46
C ALA A 74 -10.32 15.52 4.31
N GLY A 75 -9.53 16.23 3.48
CA GLY A 75 -8.12 15.90 3.25
C GLY A 75 -7.85 14.66 2.39
N VAL A 76 -8.89 13.99 1.88
CA VAL A 76 -8.71 12.83 0.99
C VAL A 76 -8.68 13.28 -0.47
N GLY A 77 -7.62 12.86 -1.18
CA GLY A 77 -7.45 13.09 -2.60
C GLY A 77 -7.41 11.80 -3.41
N LEU A 78 -7.87 11.85 -4.65
CA LEU A 78 -7.72 10.77 -5.63
C LEU A 78 -7.34 11.33 -6.99
N THR A 79 -6.18 10.93 -7.46
CA THR A 79 -5.70 11.22 -8.82
C THR A 79 -5.53 9.90 -9.58
N GLN A 80 -5.98 9.86 -10.82
CA GLN A 80 -5.84 8.71 -11.70
C GLN A 80 -4.87 9.02 -12.85
N ALA A 81 -3.95 8.10 -13.11
CA ALA A 81 -3.05 8.12 -14.26
C ALA A 81 -3.60 7.18 -15.34
N VAL A 82 -4.12 7.74 -16.43
CA VAL A 82 -4.76 7.00 -17.52
C VAL A 82 -3.80 6.93 -18.70
N LYS A 83 -3.32 5.72 -19.02
CA LYS A 83 -2.44 5.48 -20.17
C LYS A 83 -3.25 5.62 -21.48
N ARG A 84 -2.91 6.59 -22.31
CA ARG A 84 -3.44 6.70 -23.66
C ARG A 84 -2.69 5.74 -24.60
N ARG A 85 -3.43 4.94 -25.34
CA ARG A 85 -2.85 3.96 -26.28
C ARG A 85 -3.28 4.26 -27.69
N CYS A 86 -2.33 4.16 -28.61
CA CYS A 86 -2.59 4.19 -30.05
C CYS A 86 -1.95 2.94 -30.66
N ARG A 87 -2.71 2.16 -31.42
CA ARG A 87 -2.26 0.89 -32.03
C ARG A 87 -1.50 -0.02 -31.04
N GLY A 88 -2.03 -0.16 -29.80
CA GLY A 88 -1.43 -1.00 -28.74
C GLY A 88 -0.25 -0.35 -27.97
N ARG A 89 0.36 0.71 -28.47
CA ARG A 89 1.47 1.41 -27.82
C ARG A 89 0.98 2.55 -26.93
N VAL A 90 1.65 2.76 -25.79
CA VAL A 90 1.37 3.89 -24.90
C VAL A 90 1.96 5.15 -25.53
N VAL A 91 1.10 6.08 -25.91
CA VAL A 91 1.48 7.36 -26.53
C VAL A 91 1.45 8.54 -25.57
N GLY A 92 0.92 8.34 -24.36
CA GLY A 92 0.87 9.36 -23.34
C GLY A 92 0.15 8.90 -22.09
N VAL A 93 0.23 9.72 -21.02
CA VAL A 93 -0.50 9.53 -19.76
C VAL A 93 -1.34 10.76 -19.50
N ALA A 94 -2.64 10.59 -19.42
CA ALA A 94 -3.58 11.63 -18.98
C ALA A 94 -3.76 11.55 -17.48
N VAL A 95 -3.85 12.71 -16.84
CA VAL A 95 -4.08 12.85 -15.41
C VAL A 95 -5.50 13.27 -15.17
N ARG A 96 -6.19 12.56 -14.30
CA ARG A 96 -7.54 12.90 -13.87
C ARG A 96 -7.56 13.10 -12.36
N CYS A 97 -7.77 14.31 -11.89
CA CYS A 97 -8.13 14.56 -10.50
C CYS A 97 -9.60 14.21 -10.31
N VAL A 98 -9.88 13.27 -9.42
CA VAL A 98 -11.24 12.76 -9.14
C VAL A 98 -11.79 13.31 -7.83
N LEU A 99 -10.90 13.55 -6.86
CA LEU A 99 -11.24 14.05 -5.54
C LEU A 99 -10.05 14.83 -4.97
N GLY A 100 -10.32 15.95 -4.29
CA GLY A 100 -9.29 16.79 -3.67
C GLY A 100 -8.39 17.50 -4.69
N SER A 101 -7.19 17.83 -4.28
CA SER A 101 -6.17 18.46 -5.12
C SER A 101 -5.36 17.42 -5.93
N PRO A 102 -4.96 17.74 -7.16
CA PRO A 102 -4.14 16.83 -7.96
C PRO A 102 -2.77 16.60 -7.30
N ILE A 103 -2.29 15.36 -7.38
CA ILE A 103 -0.95 15.01 -6.94
C ILE A 103 0.05 15.48 -7.99
N ALA A 104 1.04 16.27 -7.58
CA ALA A 104 2.05 16.83 -8.49
C ALA A 104 2.91 15.77 -9.20
N CYS A 105 3.02 14.57 -8.65
CA CYS A 105 3.86 13.51 -9.20
C CYS A 105 3.06 12.22 -9.48
N LEU A 106 3.03 11.83 -10.75
CA LEU A 106 2.09 10.89 -11.34
C LEU A 106 2.63 9.47 -11.59
N TYR A 107 3.72 9.09 -10.97
CA TYR A 107 4.33 7.79 -11.24
C TYR A 107 3.64 6.65 -10.46
N VAL A 108 2.77 5.88 -11.14
CA VAL A 108 2.23 4.58 -10.67
C VAL A 108 3.28 3.45 -10.69
N VAL A 109 4.48 3.75 -11.20
CA VAL A 109 5.59 2.79 -11.38
C VAL A 109 5.93 1.99 -10.12
N HIS A 110 5.75 2.58 -8.93
CA HIS A 110 6.07 1.88 -7.68
C HIS A 110 5.10 0.75 -7.36
N GLY A 111 3.82 0.92 -7.67
CA GLY A 111 2.82 -0.14 -7.55
C GLY A 111 3.04 -1.25 -8.59
N GLU A 112 3.31 -0.88 -9.84
CA GLU A 112 3.62 -1.83 -10.90
C GLU A 112 4.89 -2.64 -10.57
N ARG A 113 5.94 -1.99 -10.05
CA ARG A 113 7.17 -2.66 -9.61
C ARG A 113 6.94 -3.57 -8.41
N LEU A 114 6.09 -3.20 -7.44
CA LEU A 114 5.72 -4.08 -6.35
C LEU A 114 5.03 -5.34 -6.86
N ASN A 115 4.08 -5.20 -7.78
CA ASN A 115 3.39 -6.33 -8.40
C ASN A 115 4.37 -7.25 -9.17
N GLY A 116 5.39 -6.68 -9.82
CA GLY A 116 6.49 -7.44 -10.42
C GLY A 116 7.24 -8.27 -9.38
N VAL A 117 7.72 -7.62 -8.32
CA VAL A 117 8.45 -8.28 -7.22
C VAL A 117 7.63 -9.39 -6.56
N LEU A 118 6.32 -9.19 -6.36
CA LEU A 118 5.46 -10.24 -5.79
C LEU A 118 5.34 -11.45 -6.73
N ARG A 119 5.24 -11.22 -8.05
CA ARG A 119 5.21 -12.33 -9.03
C ARG A 119 6.53 -13.06 -9.13
N ASP A 120 7.65 -12.35 -9.06
CA ASP A 120 8.99 -12.95 -9.13
C ASP A 120 9.29 -13.81 -7.88
N ARG A 121 8.70 -13.48 -6.73
CA ARG A 121 8.95 -14.16 -5.47
C ARG A 121 7.94 -15.25 -5.14
N LEU A 122 6.73 -15.08 -5.60
CA LEU A 122 5.62 -15.99 -5.32
C LEU A 122 5.20 -16.67 -6.63
N ASN A 123 5.75 -17.85 -6.88
CA ASN A 123 5.45 -18.64 -8.09
C ASN A 123 3.94 -18.80 -8.32
N CYS A 124 3.17 -18.88 -7.24
CA CYS A 124 1.71 -18.96 -7.32
C CYS A 124 1.03 -17.72 -7.91
N LEU A 125 1.69 -16.56 -7.96
CA LEU A 125 1.20 -15.33 -8.58
C LEU A 125 1.70 -15.15 -10.03
N THR A 126 2.59 -16.01 -10.49
CA THR A 126 3.12 -15.97 -11.84
C THR A 126 2.05 -16.42 -12.84
N ARG A 127 1.93 -15.72 -13.97
CA ARG A 127 0.98 -16.12 -15.02
C ARG A 127 1.40 -17.45 -15.64
N LYS A 128 0.40 -18.32 -15.91
CA LYS A 128 0.62 -19.64 -16.53
C LYS A 128 1.61 -20.52 -15.75
N THR A 129 1.55 -20.48 -14.41
CA THR A 129 2.38 -21.33 -13.55
C THR A 129 1.72 -22.67 -13.26
N HIS A 130 2.51 -23.73 -13.13
CA HIS A 130 2.10 -25.01 -12.55
C HIS A 130 2.11 -24.98 -11.02
N ALA A 131 2.76 -24.00 -10.41
CA ALA A 131 2.93 -23.84 -8.96
C ALA A 131 1.81 -22.99 -8.34
N PHE A 132 0.54 -23.25 -8.71
CA PHE A 132 -0.59 -22.53 -8.12
C PHE A 132 -0.92 -23.06 -6.72
N ALA A 133 -1.28 -22.17 -5.82
CA ALA A 133 -1.72 -22.55 -4.49
C ALA A 133 -3.17 -23.10 -4.54
N LYS A 134 -3.36 -24.33 -4.08
CA LYS A 134 -4.68 -25.01 -4.07
C LYS A 134 -5.69 -24.39 -3.09
N ARG A 135 -5.22 -23.63 -2.11
CA ARG A 135 -6.04 -23.00 -1.06
C ARG A 135 -5.75 -21.51 -0.98
N VAL A 136 -6.81 -20.70 -0.93
CA VAL A 136 -6.70 -19.22 -0.85
C VAL A 136 -5.95 -18.78 0.42
N CYS A 137 -6.13 -19.49 1.54
CA CYS A 137 -5.41 -19.17 2.78
C CYS A 137 -3.89 -19.32 2.65
N LEU A 138 -3.40 -20.27 1.86
CA LEU A 138 -1.96 -20.39 1.60
C LEU A 138 -1.44 -19.25 0.72
N TRP A 139 -2.24 -18.75 -0.19
CA TRP A 139 -1.91 -17.56 -0.97
C TRP A 139 -1.81 -16.32 -0.08
N ASP A 140 -2.80 -16.13 0.77
CA ASP A 140 -2.81 -14.99 1.69
C ASP A 140 -1.61 -15.05 2.62
N ALA A 141 -1.33 -16.19 3.24
CA ALA A 141 -0.16 -16.39 4.09
C ALA A 141 1.17 -16.09 3.36
N ALA A 142 1.33 -16.58 2.13
CA ALA A 142 2.54 -16.33 1.34
C ALA A 142 2.73 -14.83 1.03
N VAL A 143 1.65 -14.12 0.71
CA VAL A 143 1.71 -12.67 0.48
C VAL A 143 1.95 -11.91 1.78
N VAL A 144 1.32 -12.31 2.89
CA VAL A 144 1.59 -11.73 4.22
C VAL A 144 3.07 -11.80 4.54
N LEU A 145 3.68 -12.97 4.42
CA LEU A 145 5.12 -13.16 4.68
C LEU A 145 5.99 -12.32 3.73
N CYS A 146 5.66 -12.30 2.44
CA CYS A 146 6.41 -11.51 1.46
C CYS A 146 6.30 -10.00 1.71
N VAL A 147 5.12 -9.51 2.07
CA VAL A 147 4.90 -8.10 2.41
C VAL A 147 5.58 -7.75 3.72
N PHE A 148 5.53 -8.65 4.71
CA PHE A 148 6.22 -8.44 5.97
C PHE A 148 7.73 -8.37 5.76
N GLU A 149 8.33 -9.37 5.10
CA GLU A 149 9.76 -9.37 4.77
C GLU A 149 10.17 -8.07 4.08
N ARG A 150 9.37 -7.62 3.10
CA ARG A 150 9.63 -6.39 2.37
C ARG A 150 9.58 -5.15 3.28
N ASN A 151 8.58 -5.08 4.14
CA ASN A 151 8.37 -3.90 4.98
C ASN A 151 9.35 -3.81 6.14
N TRP A 152 9.73 -4.93 6.74
CA TRP A 152 10.44 -4.96 8.03
C TRP A 152 11.87 -5.49 7.93
N LEU A 153 12.09 -6.58 7.17
CA LEU A 153 13.37 -7.29 7.14
C LEU A 153 14.31 -6.81 6.04
N ARG A 154 13.79 -6.12 5.02
CA ARG A 154 14.60 -5.69 3.89
C ARG A 154 14.84 -4.20 3.87
N SER A 155 16.11 -3.82 3.74
CA SER A 155 16.46 -2.44 3.44
C SER A 155 16.07 -2.07 2.00
N HIS A 156 15.66 -0.83 1.80
CA HIS A 156 15.35 -0.31 0.48
C HIS A 156 16.35 0.78 0.08
N ARG A 157 16.99 0.62 -1.08
CA ARG A 157 18.08 1.54 -1.52
C ARG A 157 17.66 3.01 -1.54
N CYS A 158 16.40 3.32 -1.92
CA CYS A 158 15.91 4.70 -1.93
C CYS A 158 15.67 5.30 -0.54
N LEU A 159 15.64 4.47 0.52
CA LEU A 159 15.34 4.89 1.88
C LEU A 159 16.58 5.10 2.73
N ARG A 160 17.76 4.81 2.18
CA ARG A 160 19.03 5.03 2.88
C ARG A 160 19.23 6.51 3.18
N VAL A 161 19.74 6.79 4.36
CA VAL A 161 20.10 8.16 4.79
C VAL A 161 21.61 8.27 4.81
N ARG A 162 22.13 9.40 4.32
CA ARG A 162 23.56 9.71 4.48
C ARG A 162 23.81 10.06 5.93
N VAL A 163 24.81 9.44 6.52
CA VAL A 163 25.25 9.68 7.90
C VAL A 163 26.76 9.80 7.87
N ASP A 164 27.27 10.89 8.39
CA ASP A 164 28.71 11.08 8.53
C ASP A 164 29.14 10.46 9.87
N GLY A 165 30.24 9.69 9.87
CA GLY A 165 30.84 9.14 11.08
C GLY A 165 30.27 7.78 11.55
N LEU A 166 29.73 6.96 10.66
CA LEU A 166 29.42 5.55 11.01
C LEU A 166 30.70 4.80 11.35
N SER A 167 30.69 4.07 12.47
CA SER A 167 31.82 3.31 13.02
C SER A 167 32.37 2.23 12.07
N ASP A 168 31.55 1.78 11.10
CA ASP A 168 31.89 0.75 10.12
C ASP A 168 32.39 1.30 8.78
N GLY A 169 32.66 2.60 8.69
CA GLY A 169 33.12 3.27 7.47
C GLY A 169 32.07 3.44 6.38
N ARG A 170 30.84 3.06 6.64
CA ARG A 170 29.73 3.24 5.69
C ARG A 170 29.29 4.72 5.66
N ARG A 171 28.99 5.22 4.46
CA ARG A 171 28.45 6.57 4.26
C ARG A 171 26.93 6.65 4.37
N TYR A 172 26.22 5.50 4.47
CA TYR A 172 24.77 5.43 4.43
C TYR A 172 24.23 4.44 5.44
N TRP A 173 23.32 4.88 6.25
CA TRP A 173 22.50 4.02 7.07
C TRP A 173 21.36 3.43 6.24
N ARG A 174 21.28 2.09 6.21
CA ARG A 174 20.24 1.36 5.49
C ARG A 174 18.96 1.35 6.32
N ARG A 175 17.82 1.63 5.67
CA ARG A 175 16.52 1.60 6.34
C ARG A 175 15.55 0.70 5.59
N SER A 176 14.69 -0.04 6.38
CA SER A 176 13.51 -0.71 5.87
C SER A 176 12.36 0.29 5.68
N PRO A 177 11.31 -0.06 4.92
CA PRO A 177 10.08 0.72 4.86
C PRO A 177 9.45 1.00 6.24
N ALA A 178 9.48 0.02 7.17
CA ALA A 178 8.96 0.18 8.53
C ALA A 178 9.75 1.22 9.33
N MET A 179 11.07 1.25 9.19
CA MET A 179 11.91 2.31 9.76
C MET A 179 11.60 3.67 9.16
N ALA A 180 11.37 3.74 7.84
CA ALA A 180 11.09 4.99 7.16
C ALA A 180 9.75 5.63 7.55
N ILE A 181 8.78 4.83 8.00
CA ILE A 181 7.48 5.30 8.52
C ILE A 181 7.46 5.45 10.05
N GLY A 182 8.56 5.12 10.73
CA GLY A 182 8.70 5.29 12.18
C GLY A 182 8.06 4.18 13.04
N LEU A 183 7.85 2.98 12.49
CA LEU A 183 7.30 1.84 13.23
C LEU A 183 8.36 1.03 13.97
N THR A 184 9.64 1.17 13.60
CA THR A 184 10.79 0.52 14.22
C THR A 184 12.03 1.37 13.98
N ASP A 185 13.05 1.20 14.80
CA ASP A 185 14.35 1.86 14.72
C ASP A 185 15.42 1.04 13.99
N HIS A 186 15.17 -0.26 13.76
CA HIS A 186 16.10 -1.20 13.14
C HIS A 186 15.44 -2.09 12.09
N ILE A 187 16.26 -2.84 11.36
CA ILE A 187 15.82 -3.87 10.41
C ILE A 187 15.60 -5.15 11.19
N TRP A 188 14.38 -5.65 11.19
CA TRP A 188 14.00 -6.86 11.90
C TRP A 188 14.66 -8.12 11.32
N SER A 189 14.87 -9.12 12.18
CA SER A 189 15.21 -10.50 11.81
C SER A 189 13.95 -11.37 11.69
N TRP A 190 14.07 -12.54 11.07
CA TRP A 190 13.00 -13.54 11.07
C TRP A 190 12.71 -14.07 12.47
N GLU A 191 13.73 -14.23 13.31
CA GLU A 191 13.58 -14.66 14.68
C GLU A 191 12.74 -13.67 15.49
N GLU A 192 13.07 -12.40 15.41
CA GLU A 192 12.32 -11.32 16.06
C GLU A 192 10.86 -11.30 15.62
N PHE A 193 10.60 -11.46 14.31
CA PHE A 193 9.23 -11.54 13.81
C PHE A 193 8.46 -12.74 14.36
N LEU A 194 9.06 -13.90 14.36
CA LEU A 194 8.40 -15.14 14.80
C LEU A 194 8.15 -15.18 16.30
N THR A 195 8.98 -14.50 17.08
CA THR A 195 8.87 -14.44 18.56
C THR A 195 8.08 -13.25 19.05
N TYR A 196 7.82 -12.23 18.24
CA TYR A 196 7.18 -10.98 18.62
C TYR A 196 5.84 -11.17 19.38
N GLY A 197 4.99 -12.09 18.91
CA GLY A 197 3.71 -12.40 19.55
C GLY A 197 3.84 -13.06 20.92
N HIS A 198 4.88 -13.84 21.14
CA HIS A 198 5.09 -14.55 22.43
C HIS A 198 5.49 -13.60 23.57
N TYR A 199 6.25 -12.54 23.28
CA TYR A 199 6.63 -11.55 24.28
C TYR A 199 5.47 -10.71 24.81
N HIS A 200 4.42 -10.51 24.03
CA HIS A 200 3.25 -9.74 24.45
C HIS A 200 2.21 -10.56 25.21
N TYR A 201 2.11 -11.87 24.98
CA TYR A 201 1.20 -12.76 25.72
C TYR A 201 1.71 -13.19 27.10
N SER A 202 3.01 -13.11 27.35
CA SER A 202 3.59 -13.50 28.66
C SER A 202 3.62 -12.38 29.70
N LYS A 203 3.08 -11.19 29.42
CA LYS A 203 2.98 -10.04 30.33
C LYS A 203 1.54 -9.65 30.68
N GLY A 204 0.56 -10.52 30.41
CA GLY A 204 -0.84 -10.35 30.76
C GLY A 204 -1.25 -11.17 31.99
#